data_2fd4740f00ba7b945bfde6e986e42565
#
_entry.id   2fd4740f00ba7b945bfde6e986e42565
#
_cell.length_a   1.000
_cell.length_b   1.000
_cell.length_c   1.000
_cell.angle_alpha   90.00
_cell.angle_beta   90.00
_cell.angle_gamma   90.00
#
_symmetry.space_group_name_H-M   'P 1'
#
loop_
_entity.id
_entity.type
_entity.pdbx_description
1 polymer ?
#
loop_
_entity_poly.entity_id
_entity_poly.type
_entity_poly.pdbx_seq_one_letter_code
_entity_poly.pdbx_strand_id
1 'polypeptide(L)'
;MRLFSLILFLSLTNLTLADPQVDRLLEAEEEPAGVIFEIIEDDDDALGWALPKVARLSAKLRKRFPELPIAVVSHGREQFGLLADEADGLLAPIHANAKQLQSEDIDLHVCGVHAGWDGYTPEDYPAYVDVSPSGPAQIRDYRNLGFVLIVLQGPE
;
A
#
# COMPACT_ATOMS: atom_id res chain seq x y z
N MET A 1 -23.05 -47.73 -30.72
CA MET A 1 -23.41 -46.38 -30.22
C MET A 1 -22.36 -45.97 -29.19
N ARG A 2 -21.40 -45.15 -29.59
CA ARG A 2 -20.30 -44.68 -28.71
C ARG A 2 -20.64 -43.26 -28.29
N LEU A 3 -20.96 -43.06 -27.00
CA LEU A 3 -21.12 -41.73 -26.39
C LEU A 3 -19.74 -41.11 -26.24
N PHE A 4 -19.49 -40.04 -26.98
CA PHE A 4 -18.33 -39.13 -26.72
C PHE A 4 -18.72 -38.18 -25.59
N SER A 5 -18.14 -38.40 -24.42
CA SER A 5 -18.27 -37.48 -23.29
C SER A 5 -17.37 -36.28 -23.53
N LEU A 6 -17.96 -35.14 -23.86
CA LEU A 6 -17.25 -33.84 -24.03
C LEU A 6 -16.99 -33.28 -22.66
N ILE A 7 -15.74 -33.41 -22.17
CA ILE A 7 -15.29 -32.78 -20.93
C ILE A 7 -14.95 -31.31 -21.25
N LEU A 8 -15.85 -30.41 -20.85
CA LEU A 8 -15.66 -28.97 -20.94
C LEU A 8 -14.69 -28.55 -19.84
N PHE A 9 -13.41 -28.29 -20.18
CA PHE A 9 -12.44 -27.67 -19.30
C PHE A 9 -12.83 -26.20 -19.10
N LEU A 10 -13.43 -25.89 -17.96
CA LEU A 10 -13.66 -24.51 -17.52
C LEU A 10 -12.30 -23.96 -17.03
N SER A 11 -11.59 -23.26 -17.91
CA SER A 11 -10.40 -22.51 -17.52
C SER A 11 -10.85 -21.36 -16.62
N LEU A 12 -10.68 -21.51 -15.30
CA LEU A 12 -10.73 -20.37 -14.38
C LEU A 12 -9.54 -19.46 -14.73
N THR A 13 -9.78 -18.42 -15.50
CA THR A 13 -8.87 -17.29 -15.61
C THR A 13 -8.84 -16.62 -14.25
N ASN A 14 -7.79 -16.89 -13.47
CA ASN A 14 -7.45 -16.06 -12.33
C ASN A 14 -7.24 -14.64 -12.88
N LEU A 15 -8.18 -13.74 -12.65
CA LEU A 15 -7.95 -12.29 -12.75
C LEU A 15 -6.97 -11.93 -11.64
N THR A 16 -5.70 -12.13 -11.89
CA THR A 16 -4.65 -11.49 -11.12
C THR A 16 -4.81 -10.00 -11.40
N LEU A 17 -5.18 -9.23 -10.37
CA LEU A 17 -5.13 -7.78 -10.43
C LEU A 17 -3.67 -7.40 -10.73
N ALA A 18 -3.38 -7.23 -12.02
CA ALA A 18 -2.08 -6.85 -12.51
C ALA A 18 -1.89 -5.36 -12.18
N ASP A 19 -0.77 -5.04 -11.54
CA ASP A 19 -0.33 -3.66 -11.41
C ASP A 19 0.83 -3.48 -12.40
N PRO A 20 0.65 -2.71 -13.49
CA PRO A 20 1.66 -2.60 -14.54
C PRO A 20 2.99 -2.01 -14.05
N GLN A 21 2.99 -1.23 -12.96
CA GLN A 21 4.21 -0.67 -12.39
C GLN A 21 4.99 -1.77 -11.65
N VAL A 22 4.30 -2.61 -10.87
CA VAL A 22 4.89 -3.76 -10.19
C VAL A 22 5.36 -4.81 -11.20
N ASP A 23 4.59 -5.09 -12.25
CA ASP A 23 4.95 -6.10 -13.25
C ASP A 23 6.26 -5.72 -13.97
N ARG A 24 6.46 -4.42 -14.29
CA ARG A 24 7.74 -3.94 -14.84
C ARG A 24 8.92 -4.13 -13.89
N LEU A 25 8.71 -3.95 -12.58
CA LEU A 25 9.77 -4.19 -11.59
C LEU A 25 10.13 -5.67 -11.47
N LEU A 26 9.14 -6.55 -11.58
CA LEU A 26 9.38 -8.01 -11.53
C LEU A 26 10.15 -8.52 -12.74
N GLU A 27 10.09 -7.81 -13.87
CA GLU A 27 10.86 -8.10 -15.09
C GLU A 27 12.26 -7.47 -15.07
N ALA A 28 12.56 -6.57 -14.12
CA ALA A 28 13.85 -5.93 -14.02
C ALA A 28 14.98 -6.93 -13.71
N GLU A 29 16.15 -6.73 -14.34
CA GLU A 29 17.34 -7.56 -14.09
C GLU A 29 17.95 -7.28 -12.72
N GLU A 30 17.93 -6.01 -12.30
CA GLU A 30 18.52 -5.54 -11.05
C GLU A 30 17.45 -5.28 -10.00
N GLU A 31 17.76 -5.60 -8.73
CA GLU A 31 16.95 -5.26 -7.59
C GLU A 31 16.97 -3.74 -7.36
N PRO A 32 15.81 -3.07 -7.23
CA PRO A 32 15.78 -1.65 -6.85
C PRO A 32 16.23 -1.48 -5.39
N ALA A 33 16.70 -0.26 -5.04
CA ALA A 33 17.05 0.05 -3.65
C ALA A 33 15.88 -0.07 -2.66
N GLY A 34 14.66 0.02 -3.17
CA GLY A 34 13.41 -0.14 -2.44
C GLY A 34 12.21 0.28 -3.28
N VAL A 35 11.02 0.17 -2.71
CA VAL A 35 9.76 0.57 -3.33
C VAL A 35 8.97 1.46 -2.39
N ILE A 36 8.39 2.55 -2.92
CA ILE A 36 7.42 3.38 -2.21
C ILE A 36 6.07 3.22 -2.87
N PHE A 37 5.05 2.91 -2.09
CA PHE A 37 3.66 3.04 -2.50
C PHE A 37 3.13 4.42 -2.07
N GLU A 38 2.69 5.21 -3.04
CA GLU A 38 2.03 6.49 -2.82
C GLU A 38 0.52 6.30 -2.85
N ILE A 39 -0.17 6.84 -1.85
CA ILE A 39 -1.63 6.84 -1.74
C ILE A 39 -2.09 8.28 -1.60
N ILE A 40 -3.02 8.70 -2.46
CA ILE A 40 -3.70 10.00 -2.42
C ILE A 40 -5.15 9.77 -2.77
N GLU A 41 -6.02 9.79 -1.78
CA GLU A 41 -7.45 9.59 -1.95
C GLU A 41 -8.24 10.63 -1.15
N ASP A 42 -9.46 10.89 -1.57
CA ASP A 42 -10.33 11.89 -0.91
C ASP A 42 -11.26 11.30 0.15
N ASP A 43 -11.29 9.96 0.27
CA ASP A 43 -12.15 9.25 1.22
C ASP A 43 -11.35 8.70 2.41
N ASP A 44 -11.81 8.98 3.63
CA ASP A 44 -11.16 8.57 4.88
C ASP A 44 -11.07 7.03 5.04
N ASP A 45 -11.93 6.26 4.35
CA ASP A 45 -11.95 4.79 4.35
C ASP A 45 -11.14 4.15 3.22
N ALA A 46 -10.55 4.94 2.32
CA ALA A 46 -9.83 4.43 1.15
C ALA A 46 -8.62 3.53 1.51
N LEU A 47 -8.03 3.69 2.69
CA LEU A 47 -7.00 2.76 3.18
C LEU A 47 -7.54 1.33 3.38
N GLY A 48 -8.85 1.15 3.46
CA GLY A 48 -9.49 -0.17 3.54
C GLY A 48 -9.23 -1.05 2.31
N TRP A 49 -9.11 -0.48 1.11
CA TRP A 49 -8.69 -1.19 -0.09
C TRP A 49 -7.18 -1.07 -0.35
N ALA A 50 -6.59 0.08 0.00
CA ALA A 50 -5.21 0.39 -0.37
C ALA A 50 -4.19 -0.45 0.42
N LEU A 51 -4.30 -0.54 1.76
CA LEU A 51 -3.36 -1.31 2.57
C LEU A 51 -3.36 -2.82 2.25
N PRO A 52 -4.51 -3.50 2.06
CA PRO A 52 -4.50 -4.87 1.55
C PRO A 52 -3.88 -5.01 0.15
N LYS A 53 -4.02 -4.01 -0.72
CA LYS A 53 -3.35 -3.99 -2.04
C LYS A 53 -1.84 -3.87 -1.86
N VAL A 54 -1.35 -2.97 -0.99
CA VAL A 54 0.07 -2.88 -0.63
C VAL A 54 0.60 -4.23 -0.15
N ALA A 55 -0.05 -4.87 0.82
CA ALA A 55 0.38 -6.16 1.36
C ALA A 55 0.55 -7.22 0.27
N ARG A 56 -0.43 -7.33 -0.66
CA ARG A 56 -0.35 -8.29 -1.77
C ARG A 56 0.79 -7.98 -2.74
N LEU A 57 0.97 -6.70 -3.11
CA LEU A 57 2.02 -6.28 -4.04
C LEU A 57 3.41 -6.43 -3.41
N SER A 58 3.56 -6.10 -2.13
CA SER A 58 4.78 -6.29 -1.35
C SER A 58 5.17 -7.76 -1.27
N ALA A 59 4.22 -8.64 -0.97
CA ALA A 59 4.45 -10.08 -0.97
C ALA A 59 4.88 -10.61 -2.36
N LYS A 60 4.31 -10.06 -3.45
CA LYS A 60 4.68 -10.40 -4.83
C LYS A 60 6.11 -9.94 -5.15
N LEU A 61 6.48 -8.71 -4.76
CA LEU A 61 7.81 -8.16 -4.95
C LEU A 61 8.86 -8.94 -4.13
N ARG A 62 8.59 -9.24 -2.86
CA ARG A 62 9.52 -9.98 -1.97
C ARG A 62 9.69 -11.45 -2.35
N LYS A 63 8.81 -12.04 -3.15
CA LYS A 63 9.09 -13.35 -3.79
C LYS A 63 10.24 -13.27 -4.79
N ARG A 64 10.42 -12.14 -5.46
CA ARG A 64 11.48 -11.89 -6.43
C ARG A 64 12.73 -11.29 -5.77
N PHE A 65 12.52 -10.40 -4.80
CA PHE A 65 13.54 -9.65 -4.06
C PHE A 65 13.26 -9.77 -2.55
N PRO A 66 13.75 -10.83 -1.88
CA PRO A 66 13.31 -11.18 -0.51
C PRO A 66 13.52 -10.10 0.54
N GLU A 67 14.60 -9.35 0.47
CA GLU A 67 14.96 -8.30 1.45
C GLU A 67 14.57 -6.88 0.99
N LEU A 68 13.73 -6.76 -0.04
CA LEU A 68 13.37 -5.48 -0.62
C LEU A 68 12.75 -4.54 0.43
N PRO A 69 13.37 -3.37 0.70
CA PRO A 69 12.78 -2.34 1.54
C PRO A 69 11.52 -1.76 0.89
N ILE A 70 10.46 -1.63 1.70
CA ILE A 70 9.17 -1.12 1.23
C ILE A 70 8.65 -0.07 2.20
N ALA A 71 8.16 1.03 1.65
CA ALA A 71 7.49 2.09 2.39
C ALA A 71 6.14 2.44 1.75
N VAL A 72 5.25 3.00 2.56
CA VAL A 72 3.96 3.57 2.13
C VAL A 72 3.94 5.03 2.57
N VAL A 73 3.49 5.91 1.69
CA VAL A 73 3.24 7.31 2.02
C VAL A 73 1.81 7.65 1.64
N SER A 74 0.97 7.89 2.64
CA SER A 74 -0.41 8.34 2.53
C SER A 74 -0.46 9.83 2.83
N HIS A 75 -0.98 10.62 1.88
CA HIS A 75 -0.97 12.08 2.06
C HIS A 75 -2.20 12.82 1.50
N GLY A 76 -3.27 12.09 1.17
CA GLY A 76 -4.61 12.59 0.93
C GLY A 76 -5.48 12.56 2.20
N ARG A 77 -6.80 12.64 2.04
CA ARG A 77 -7.74 12.54 3.17
C ARG A 77 -7.79 11.16 3.81
N GLU A 78 -7.48 10.12 3.05
CA GLU A 78 -7.47 8.74 3.51
C GLU A 78 -6.59 8.52 4.76
N GLN A 79 -5.56 9.35 4.95
CA GLN A 79 -4.69 9.26 6.13
C GLN A 79 -5.44 9.44 7.46
N PHE A 80 -6.59 10.14 7.45
CA PHE A 80 -7.39 10.36 8.66
C PHE A 80 -8.07 9.08 9.15
N GLY A 81 -8.22 8.07 8.29
CA GLY A 81 -8.61 6.72 8.69
C GLY A 81 -7.61 6.02 9.63
N LEU A 82 -6.42 6.61 9.85
CA LEU A 82 -5.40 6.11 10.77
C LEU A 82 -5.31 6.92 12.08
N LEU A 83 -6.21 7.87 12.32
CA LEU A 83 -6.26 8.56 13.61
C LEU A 83 -6.51 7.56 14.75
N ALA A 84 -5.87 7.77 15.89
CA ALA A 84 -5.95 6.83 17.01
C ALA A 84 -7.38 6.62 17.54
N ASP A 85 -8.23 7.64 17.47
CA ASP A 85 -9.64 7.60 17.90
C ASP A 85 -10.49 6.71 16.96
N GLU A 86 -10.05 6.42 15.75
CA GLU A 86 -10.73 5.56 14.78
C GLU A 86 -10.37 4.07 14.92
N ALA A 87 -9.42 3.75 15.81
CA ALA A 87 -8.86 2.41 15.92
C ALA A 87 -9.85 1.31 16.33
N ASP A 88 -10.91 1.67 17.06
CA ASP A 88 -11.92 0.73 17.59
C ASP A 88 -13.28 0.85 16.89
N GLY A 89 -13.39 1.74 15.89
CA GLY A 89 -14.63 2.06 15.17
C GLY A 89 -14.81 1.27 13.88
N LEU A 90 -15.52 1.88 12.93
CA LEU A 90 -15.74 1.34 11.58
C LEU A 90 -14.44 1.17 10.80
N LEU A 91 -13.42 1.96 11.14
CA LEU A 91 -12.11 1.94 10.50
C LEU A 91 -11.10 0.99 11.18
N ALA A 92 -11.51 0.24 12.22
CA ALA A 92 -10.68 -0.77 12.88
C ALA A 92 -9.97 -1.75 11.90
N PRO A 93 -10.59 -2.20 10.79
CA PRO A 93 -9.88 -3.03 9.79
C PRO A 93 -8.69 -2.32 9.13
N ILE A 94 -8.73 -0.99 8.95
CA ILE A 94 -7.61 -0.19 8.43
C ILE A 94 -6.43 -0.27 9.40
N HIS A 95 -6.69 -0.07 10.69
CA HIS A 95 -5.68 -0.17 11.74
C HIS A 95 -5.09 -1.59 11.87
N ALA A 96 -5.90 -2.63 11.69
CA ALA A 96 -5.41 -4.01 11.65
C ALA A 96 -4.45 -4.23 10.47
N ASN A 97 -4.79 -3.74 9.27
CA ASN A 97 -3.94 -3.81 8.09
C ASN A 97 -2.64 -3.00 8.28
N ALA A 98 -2.70 -1.81 8.87
CA ALA A 98 -1.52 -0.98 9.15
C ALA A 98 -0.54 -1.70 10.10
N LYS A 99 -1.06 -2.30 11.18
CA LYS A 99 -0.25 -3.12 12.10
C LYS A 99 0.35 -4.34 11.41
N GLN A 100 -0.38 -4.97 10.49
CA GLN A 100 0.15 -6.08 9.71
C GLN A 100 1.33 -5.62 8.84
N LEU A 101 1.21 -4.51 8.11
CA LEU A 101 2.31 -3.97 7.30
C LEU A 101 3.54 -3.69 8.15
N GLN A 102 3.36 -3.05 9.32
CA GLN A 102 4.47 -2.84 10.26
C GLN A 102 5.13 -4.14 10.70
N SER A 103 4.34 -5.20 10.98
CA SER A 103 4.88 -6.52 11.37
C SER A 103 5.65 -7.22 10.24
N GLU A 104 5.47 -6.75 9.01
CA GLU A 104 6.15 -7.20 7.80
C GLU A 104 7.32 -6.26 7.41
N ASP A 105 7.79 -5.40 8.31
CA ASP A 105 8.83 -4.40 8.07
C ASP A 105 8.52 -3.51 6.84
N ILE A 106 7.29 -3.00 6.79
CA ILE A 106 6.83 -2.01 5.82
C ILE A 106 6.55 -0.71 6.56
N ASP A 107 7.33 0.33 6.26
CA ASP A 107 7.16 1.65 6.87
C ASP A 107 5.88 2.33 6.36
N LEU A 108 5.06 2.84 7.27
CA LEU A 108 3.82 3.54 6.94
C LEU A 108 3.89 4.99 7.43
N HIS A 109 3.92 5.92 6.48
CA HIS A 109 4.00 7.36 6.73
C HIS A 109 2.71 8.07 6.37
N VAL A 110 2.35 9.07 7.16
CA VAL A 110 1.30 10.05 6.86
C VAL A 110 1.87 11.46 6.77
N CYS A 111 1.12 12.40 6.18
CA CYS A 111 1.58 13.76 5.90
C CYS A 111 1.20 14.72 7.04
N GLY A 112 2.18 15.17 7.83
CA GLY A 112 1.96 16.12 8.91
C GLY A 112 1.45 17.49 8.45
N VAL A 113 1.89 17.99 7.29
CA VAL A 113 1.35 19.25 6.71
C VAL A 113 -0.15 19.12 6.47
N HIS A 114 -0.61 18.04 5.84
CA HIS A 114 -2.03 17.84 5.57
C HIS A 114 -2.83 17.62 6.87
N ALA A 115 -2.30 16.82 7.79
CA ALA A 115 -2.91 16.63 9.11
C ALA A 115 -3.09 17.96 9.84
N GLY A 116 -2.07 18.83 9.81
CA GLY A 116 -2.11 20.14 10.44
C GLY A 116 -3.15 21.10 9.86
N TRP A 117 -3.53 20.98 8.59
CA TRP A 117 -4.61 21.79 8.00
C TRP A 117 -5.97 21.49 8.64
N ASP A 118 -6.18 20.25 9.08
CA ASP A 118 -7.39 19.81 9.78
C ASP A 118 -7.23 19.83 11.31
N GLY A 119 -6.11 20.37 11.83
CA GLY A 119 -5.85 20.58 13.25
C GLY A 119 -5.28 19.37 13.99
N TYR A 120 -4.89 18.31 13.26
CA TYR A 120 -4.26 17.13 13.84
C TYR A 120 -2.75 17.29 13.98
N THR A 121 -2.19 16.61 14.97
CA THR A 121 -0.78 16.59 15.34
C THR A 121 -0.25 15.15 15.27
N PRO A 122 1.08 14.94 15.34
CA PRO A 122 1.64 13.58 15.38
C PRO A 122 1.09 12.70 16.51
N GLU A 123 0.69 13.30 17.63
CA GLU A 123 0.17 12.63 18.82
C GLU A 123 -1.23 12.05 18.60
N ASP A 124 -1.95 12.50 17.56
CA ASP A 124 -3.26 11.98 17.20
C ASP A 124 -3.18 10.66 16.40
N TYR A 125 -1.97 10.26 15.98
CA TYR A 125 -1.72 9.01 15.28
C TYR A 125 -1.13 7.94 16.20
N PRO A 126 -1.44 6.65 15.99
CA PRO A 126 -0.88 5.58 16.80
C PRO A 126 0.60 5.33 16.47
N ALA A 127 1.34 4.76 17.42
CA ALA A 127 2.79 4.55 17.33
C ALA A 127 3.29 3.64 16.17
N TYR A 128 2.38 2.94 15.49
CA TYR A 128 2.70 2.15 14.29
C TYR A 128 2.52 2.94 12.97
N VAL A 129 2.29 4.26 13.07
CA VAL A 129 2.20 5.19 11.95
C VAL A 129 3.22 6.30 12.16
N ASP A 130 4.09 6.50 11.18
CA ASP A 130 5.05 7.59 11.18
C ASP A 130 4.43 8.86 10.61
N VAL A 131 4.48 9.96 11.34
CA VAL A 131 4.03 11.26 10.84
C VAL A 131 5.23 12.01 10.26
N SER A 132 5.38 11.92 8.92
CA SER A 132 6.40 12.70 8.22
C SER A 132 6.02 14.17 8.18
N PRO A 133 6.97 15.10 8.28
CA PRO A 133 6.68 16.53 8.16
C PRO A 133 5.89 16.88 6.88
N SER A 134 6.21 16.21 5.76
CA SER A 134 5.51 16.37 4.48
C SER A 134 5.59 15.08 3.68
N GLY A 135 4.44 14.53 3.26
CA GLY A 135 4.38 13.32 2.43
C GLY A 135 5.16 13.45 1.11
N PRO A 136 4.97 14.50 0.30
CA PRO A 136 5.76 14.72 -0.91
C PRO A 136 7.27 14.86 -0.66
N ALA A 137 7.68 15.44 0.48
CA ALA A 137 9.10 15.51 0.83
C ALA A 137 9.64 14.11 1.19
N GLN A 138 8.90 13.32 1.95
CA GLN A 138 9.25 11.94 2.29
C GLN A 138 9.43 11.08 1.04
N ILE A 139 8.51 11.17 0.07
CA ILE A 139 8.61 10.48 -1.22
C ILE A 139 9.88 10.89 -1.96
N ARG A 140 10.15 12.20 -2.04
CA ARG A 140 11.37 12.71 -2.69
C ARG A 140 12.64 12.16 -2.04
N ASP A 141 12.67 12.08 -0.72
CA ASP A 141 13.83 11.61 0.03
C ASP A 141 14.07 10.11 -0.22
N TYR A 142 13.04 9.27 -0.23
CA TYR A 142 13.14 7.88 -0.65
C TYR A 142 13.61 7.73 -2.10
N ARG A 143 13.08 8.54 -3.02
CA ARG A 143 13.53 8.51 -4.43
C ARG A 143 14.99 8.89 -4.58
N ASN A 144 15.49 9.81 -3.78
CA ASN A 144 16.91 10.17 -3.75
C ASN A 144 17.80 9.03 -3.25
N LEU A 145 17.24 8.10 -2.46
CA LEU A 145 17.89 6.85 -2.05
C LEU A 145 17.78 5.73 -3.10
N GLY A 146 17.13 5.98 -4.24
CA GLY A 146 16.97 5.00 -5.32
C GLY A 146 15.72 4.14 -5.24
N PHE A 147 14.77 4.48 -4.36
CA PHE A 147 13.47 3.79 -4.30
C PHE A 147 12.64 4.09 -5.54
N VAL A 148 11.92 3.08 -6.02
CA VAL A 148 10.97 3.19 -7.13
C VAL A 148 9.60 3.57 -6.59
N LEU A 149 9.01 4.63 -7.15
CA LEU A 149 7.67 5.09 -6.80
C LEU A 149 6.60 4.31 -7.57
N ILE A 150 5.63 3.79 -6.84
CA ILE A 150 4.40 3.18 -7.35
C ILE A 150 3.22 3.98 -6.82
N VAL A 151 2.48 4.63 -7.71
CA VAL A 151 1.26 5.35 -7.35
C VAL A 151 0.10 4.36 -7.37
N LEU A 152 -0.51 4.12 -6.22
CA LEU A 152 -1.68 3.25 -6.12
C LEU A 152 -2.92 3.98 -6.66
N GLN A 153 -3.70 3.26 -7.44
CA GLN A 153 -4.98 3.74 -7.94
C GLN A 153 -6.11 2.91 -7.34
N GLY A 154 -7.19 3.58 -6.97
CA GLY A 154 -8.39 2.95 -6.47
C GLY A 154 -9.03 1.99 -7.48
N PRO A 155 -9.94 1.13 -7.03
CA PRO A 155 -10.77 0.34 -7.92
C PRO A 155 -11.64 1.28 -8.77
N GLU A 156 -11.72 0.96 -10.08
CA GLU A 156 -12.66 1.64 -11.01
C GLU A 156 -14.11 1.26 -10.73
#